data_aac830076664e1125fe4b9fb5dd542ac
#
_entry.id   aac830076664e1125fe4b9fb5dd542ac
#
_cell.length_a   1.000
_cell.length_b   1.000
_cell.length_c   1.000
_cell.angle_alpha   90.00
_cell.angle_beta   90.00
_cell.angle_gamma   90.00
#
_symmetry.space_group_name_H-M   'P 1'
#
loop_
_entity.id
_entity.type
_entity.pdbx_description
1 polymer ?
#
loop_
_entity_poly.entity_id
_entity_poly.type
_entity_poly.pdbx_seq_one_letter_code
_entity_poly.pdbx_strand_id
1 'polypeptide(L)'
;MTNYIARTGRVQSWMDDPSGRLPVSCTVFVVENELDGENGIQASWKFASHALRYGAGCAVHLSKLDPKGTERPSGVTASGAVSFGKIYSVLNETIRRGGKFKNGAIVLHYDLCGDDALEFITTPRSELPWVKRCINITDAWWEACEFKQELLHAIKSGDVWLNKVRYDDEGNRIFGNVCL
;
A
#
# COMPACT_ATOMS: atom_id res chain seq x y z
N MET A 1 -38.92 11.78 -12.33
CA MET A 1 -37.53 12.23 -12.15
C MET A 1 -36.65 11.39 -13.06
N THR A 2 -35.88 12.01 -13.94
CA THR A 2 -34.95 11.30 -14.80
C THR A 2 -33.67 11.03 -14.00
N ASN A 3 -33.34 9.76 -13.76
CA ASN A 3 -32.10 9.38 -13.09
C ASN A 3 -30.95 9.43 -14.10
N TYR A 4 -29.95 10.26 -13.85
CA TYR A 4 -28.75 10.33 -14.65
C TYR A 4 -27.65 9.47 -13.99
N ILE A 5 -27.02 8.60 -14.78
CA ILE A 5 -25.85 7.84 -14.38
C ILE A 5 -24.65 8.44 -15.13
N ALA A 6 -23.68 8.96 -14.39
CA ALA A 6 -22.43 9.44 -14.95
C ALA A 6 -21.32 8.43 -14.75
N ARG A 7 -20.45 8.28 -15.75
CA ARG A 7 -19.21 7.48 -15.61
C ARG A 7 -18.19 8.27 -14.81
N THR A 8 -17.32 7.57 -14.10
CA THR A 8 -16.18 8.22 -13.45
C THR A 8 -15.23 8.80 -14.50
N GLY A 9 -14.52 9.88 -14.16
CA GLY A 9 -13.61 10.52 -15.10
C GLY A 9 -12.54 9.58 -15.68
N ARG A 10 -12.11 8.58 -14.92
CA ARG A 10 -11.15 7.56 -15.39
C ARG A 10 -11.77 6.65 -16.48
N VAL A 11 -13.00 6.19 -16.26
CA VAL A 11 -13.72 5.35 -17.22
C VAL A 11 -14.00 6.15 -18.49
N GLN A 12 -14.42 7.40 -18.39
CA GLN A 12 -14.64 8.27 -19.55
C GLN A 12 -13.34 8.46 -20.34
N SER A 13 -12.25 8.82 -19.68
CA SER A 13 -10.93 8.98 -20.32
C SER A 13 -10.41 7.70 -20.99
N TRP A 14 -10.71 6.52 -20.42
CA TRP A 14 -10.37 5.24 -21.03
C TRP A 14 -11.22 4.94 -22.26
N MET A 15 -12.48 5.31 -22.26
CA MET A 15 -13.35 5.13 -23.42
C MET A 15 -12.97 6.04 -24.59
N ASP A 16 -12.48 7.26 -24.29
CA ASP A 16 -12.03 8.21 -25.31
C ASP A 16 -10.67 7.77 -25.92
N ASP A 17 -9.79 7.20 -25.12
CA ASP A 17 -8.48 6.65 -25.53
C ASP A 17 -8.15 5.42 -24.70
N PRO A 18 -8.55 4.20 -25.12
CA PRO A 18 -8.26 2.97 -24.39
C PRO A 18 -6.78 2.55 -24.44
N SER A 19 -5.99 3.19 -25.30
CA SER A 19 -4.59 2.84 -25.46
C SER A 19 -3.74 3.26 -24.23
N GLY A 20 -3.18 2.31 -23.52
CA GLY A 20 -2.17 2.54 -22.51
C GLY A 20 -2.66 3.03 -21.16
N ARG A 21 -3.95 2.92 -20.84
CA ARG A 21 -4.52 3.20 -19.51
C ARG A 21 -5.45 2.09 -19.04
N LEU A 22 -5.54 1.94 -17.71
CA LEU A 22 -6.57 1.11 -17.09
C LEU A 22 -7.84 1.97 -16.83
N PRO A 23 -9.06 1.38 -16.91
CA PRO A 23 -10.30 2.07 -16.55
C PRO A 23 -10.48 2.26 -15.03
N VAL A 24 -9.44 1.92 -14.24
CA VAL A 24 -9.41 2.04 -12.78
C VAL A 24 -8.28 2.97 -12.35
N SER A 25 -8.52 3.73 -11.27
CA SER A 25 -7.55 4.68 -10.74
C SER A 25 -6.71 4.10 -9.63
N CYS A 26 -7.30 3.20 -8.85
CA CYS A 26 -6.70 2.64 -7.64
C CYS A 26 -6.89 1.14 -7.62
N THR A 27 -5.86 0.45 -7.17
CA THR A 27 -5.84 -1.00 -7.01
C THR A 27 -5.32 -1.35 -5.63
N VAL A 28 -5.62 -2.56 -5.16
CA VAL A 28 -5.20 -3.07 -3.86
C VAL A 28 -4.56 -4.43 -4.06
N PHE A 29 -3.45 -4.67 -3.41
CA PHE A 29 -2.79 -5.97 -3.32
C PHE A 29 -2.45 -6.29 -1.87
N VAL A 30 -2.93 -7.42 -1.38
CA VAL A 30 -2.59 -7.94 -0.05
C VAL A 30 -1.50 -8.99 -0.23
N VAL A 31 -0.31 -8.72 0.31
CA VAL A 31 0.86 -9.57 0.14
C VAL A 31 0.81 -10.71 1.15
N GLU A 32 0.80 -11.94 0.66
CA GLU A 32 0.97 -13.13 1.50
C GLU A 32 2.45 -13.34 1.84
N ASN A 33 2.69 -14.02 2.98
CA ASN A 33 4.02 -14.22 3.54
C ASN A 33 4.82 -15.31 2.81
N GLU A 34 4.89 -15.21 1.51
CA GLU A 34 5.62 -16.11 0.62
C GLU A 34 6.30 -15.32 -0.50
N LEU A 35 7.40 -15.84 -1.03
CA LEU A 35 8.13 -15.12 -2.07
C LEU A 35 7.46 -15.24 -3.44
N ASP A 36 7.08 -16.45 -3.84
CA ASP A 36 6.74 -16.85 -5.22
C ASP A 36 5.29 -17.33 -5.43
N GLY A 37 4.42 -17.26 -4.42
CA GLY A 37 3.00 -17.59 -4.55
C GLY A 37 2.18 -16.61 -5.39
N GLU A 38 0.97 -16.97 -5.76
CA GLU A 38 0.06 -16.13 -6.57
C GLU A 38 -0.23 -14.76 -5.94
N ASN A 39 -0.27 -14.69 -4.61
CA ASN A 39 -0.44 -13.48 -3.83
C ASN A 39 0.83 -13.12 -3.04
N GLY A 40 1.95 -13.73 -3.38
CA GLY A 40 3.23 -13.53 -2.74
C GLY A 40 3.92 -12.22 -3.13
N ILE A 41 5.11 -12.05 -2.62
CA ILE A 41 5.90 -10.82 -2.77
C ILE A 41 6.22 -10.52 -4.23
N GLN A 42 6.67 -11.53 -5.01
CA GLN A 42 7.00 -11.35 -6.43
C GLN A 42 5.76 -11.02 -7.27
N ALA A 43 4.63 -11.69 -7.00
CA ALA A 43 3.36 -11.38 -7.66
C ALA A 43 2.91 -9.94 -7.40
N SER A 44 3.12 -9.43 -6.20
CA SER A 44 2.82 -8.04 -5.83
C SER A 44 3.68 -7.01 -6.59
N TRP A 45 4.95 -7.31 -6.82
CA TRP A 45 5.82 -6.45 -7.64
C TRP A 45 5.36 -6.40 -9.09
N LYS A 46 5.03 -7.55 -9.66
CA LYS A 46 4.47 -7.65 -11.01
C LYS A 46 3.17 -6.85 -11.12
N PHE A 47 2.28 -7.01 -10.15
CA PHE A 47 1.00 -6.30 -10.09
C PHE A 47 1.20 -4.78 -9.98
N ALA A 48 2.03 -4.32 -9.03
CA ALA A 48 2.31 -2.91 -8.83
C ALA A 48 2.95 -2.28 -10.09
N SER A 49 3.90 -2.98 -10.71
CA SER A 49 4.55 -2.54 -11.97
C SER A 49 3.52 -2.35 -13.08
N HIS A 50 2.60 -3.30 -13.23
CA HIS A 50 1.56 -3.25 -14.24
C HIS A 50 0.58 -2.08 -13.97
N ALA A 51 0.12 -1.94 -12.73
CA ALA A 51 -0.76 -0.85 -12.34
C ALA A 51 -0.14 0.52 -12.63
N LEU A 52 1.11 0.73 -12.22
CA LEU A 52 1.84 1.97 -12.43
C LEU A 52 2.04 2.27 -13.92
N ARG A 53 2.44 1.26 -14.71
CA ARG A 53 2.67 1.41 -16.14
C ARG A 53 1.42 1.91 -16.87
N TYR A 54 0.25 1.46 -16.44
CA TYR A 54 -1.03 1.84 -17.05
C TYR A 54 -1.79 2.93 -16.29
N GLY A 55 -1.08 3.65 -15.42
CA GLY A 55 -1.59 4.88 -14.79
C GLY A 55 -2.56 4.67 -13.64
N ALA A 56 -2.58 3.49 -13.03
CA ALA A 56 -3.30 3.23 -11.78
C ALA A 56 -2.35 3.30 -10.57
N GLY A 57 -2.85 3.81 -9.44
CA GLY A 57 -2.17 3.71 -8.16
C GLY A 57 -2.35 2.32 -7.54
N CYS A 58 -1.43 1.92 -6.68
CA CYS A 58 -1.47 0.64 -5.99
C CYS A 58 -1.32 0.82 -4.48
N ALA A 59 -2.25 0.27 -3.70
CA ALA A 59 -2.08 0.03 -2.28
C ALA A 59 -1.51 -1.37 -2.08
N VAL A 60 -0.43 -1.47 -1.35
CA VAL A 60 0.24 -2.73 -1.03
C VAL A 60 0.18 -2.94 0.47
N HIS A 61 -0.56 -3.97 0.90
CA HIS A 61 -0.70 -4.32 2.30
C HIS A 61 0.37 -5.34 2.70
N LEU A 62 1.26 -4.96 3.63
CA LEU A 62 2.43 -5.72 4.04
C LEU A 62 2.28 -6.39 5.41
N SER A 63 1.12 -6.27 6.05
CA SER A 63 0.90 -6.70 7.45
C SER A 63 1.03 -8.21 7.69
N LYS A 64 0.94 -9.02 6.62
CA LYS A 64 1.09 -10.47 6.72
C LYS A 64 2.53 -10.96 6.63
N LEU A 65 3.47 -10.09 6.27
CA LEU A 65 4.89 -10.45 6.19
C LEU A 65 5.44 -10.71 7.59
N ASP A 66 6.35 -11.68 7.67
CA ASP A 66 7.06 -11.94 8.91
C ASP A 66 7.75 -10.68 9.43
N PRO A 67 7.65 -10.39 10.74
CA PRO A 67 8.38 -9.32 11.36
C PRO A 67 9.89 -9.49 11.20
N LYS A 68 10.59 -8.37 11.17
CA LYS A 68 12.05 -8.33 11.11
C LYS A 68 12.68 -9.16 12.23
N GLY A 69 13.62 -10.01 11.85
CA GLY A 69 14.32 -10.88 12.79
C GLY A 69 13.66 -12.23 13.03
N THR A 70 12.49 -12.50 12.45
CA THR A 70 11.85 -13.82 12.54
C THR A 70 12.70 -14.87 11.82
N GLU A 71 13.11 -15.89 12.54
CA GLU A 71 13.85 -17.02 11.99
C GLU A 71 12.88 -18.05 11.40
N ARG A 72 13.11 -18.43 10.15
CA ARG A 72 12.34 -19.47 9.46
C ARG A 72 13.02 -20.82 9.56
N PRO A 73 12.27 -21.94 9.47
CA PRO A 73 12.86 -23.29 9.48
C PRO A 73 13.93 -23.52 8.40
N SER A 74 13.90 -22.74 7.34
CA SER A 74 14.91 -22.73 6.26
C SER A 74 16.25 -22.10 6.66
N GLY A 75 16.37 -21.54 7.86
CA GLY A 75 17.55 -20.79 8.31
C GLY A 75 17.63 -19.35 7.79
N VAL A 76 16.59 -18.88 7.11
CA VAL A 76 16.49 -17.50 6.62
C VAL A 76 15.84 -16.62 7.68
N THR A 77 16.44 -15.47 7.94
CA THR A 77 15.88 -14.46 8.84
C THR A 77 15.07 -13.44 8.03
N ALA A 78 13.85 -13.17 8.47
CA ALA A 78 12.97 -12.18 7.82
C ALA A 78 13.55 -10.77 7.95
N SER A 79 13.51 -10.02 6.86
CA SER A 79 14.01 -8.62 6.81
C SER A 79 12.98 -7.57 7.17
N GLY A 80 11.71 -7.97 7.31
CA GLY A 80 10.61 -7.13 7.75
C GLY A 80 9.97 -6.26 6.67
N ALA A 81 8.83 -5.67 7.01
CA ALA A 81 7.99 -4.92 6.09
C ALA A 81 8.70 -3.70 5.47
N VAL A 82 9.54 -3.00 6.22
CA VAL A 82 10.28 -1.81 5.75
C VAL A 82 11.27 -2.18 4.64
N SER A 83 11.98 -3.29 4.79
CA SER A 83 12.93 -3.76 3.77
C SER A 83 12.24 -4.03 2.44
N PHE A 84 11.12 -4.72 2.46
CA PHE A 84 10.29 -4.92 1.25
C PHE A 84 9.70 -3.61 0.75
N GLY A 85 9.35 -2.68 1.65
CA GLY A 85 8.90 -1.34 1.31
C GLY A 85 9.89 -0.56 0.44
N LYS A 86 11.19 -0.72 0.66
CA LYS A 86 12.26 -0.11 -0.16
C LYS A 86 12.21 -0.58 -1.61
N ILE A 87 11.87 -1.84 -1.86
CA ILE A 87 11.74 -2.37 -3.22
C ILE A 87 10.60 -1.65 -3.97
N TYR A 88 9.46 -1.45 -3.33
CA TYR A 88 8.34 -0.70 -3.95
C TYR A 88 8.70 0.77 -4.20
N SER A 89 9.53 1.36 -3.35
CA SER A 89 10.02 2.72 -3.54
C SER A 89 10.89 2.81 -4.80
N VAL A 90 11.86 1.92 -4.96
CA VAL A 90 12.72 1.84 -6.16
C VAL A 90 11.91 1.48 -7.39
N LEU A 91 10.95 0.56 -7.26
CA LEU A 91 10.05 0.18 -8.36
C LEU A 91 9.26 1.38 -8.87
N ASN A 92 8.67 2.18 -7.99
CA ASN A 92 7.93 3.37 -8.37
C ASN A 92 8.84 4.42 -9.02
N GLU A 93 10.01 4.64 -8.48
CA GLU A 93 11.01 5.53 -9.07
C GLU A 93 11.37 5.10 -10.50
N THR A 94 11.66 3.81 -10.69
CA THR A 94 12.12 3.26 -11.97
C THR A 94 11.03 3.26 -13.04
N ILE A 95 9.79 2.89 -12.68
CA ILE A 95 8.66 2.82 -13.63
C ILE A 95 8.02 4.19 -13.85
N ARG A 96 8.36 5.16 -13.04
CA ARG A 96 7.86 6.51 -13.13
C ARG A 96 7.95 7.04 -14.57
N ARG A 97 6.80 7.49 -15.08
CA ARG A 97 6.72 8.01 -16.45
C ARG A 97 6.91 9.51 -16.48
N GLY A 98 7.93 9.95 -17.15
CA GLY A 98 7.95 11.29 -17.72
C GLY A 98 6.92 11.37 -18.84
N GLY A 99 6.25 12.48 -18.98
CA GLY A 99 5.41 12.78 -20.12
C GLY A 99 3.92 12.46 -19.93
N LYS A 100 3.43 11.39 -20.54
CA LYS A 100 1.98 11.17 -20.73
C LYS A 100 1.19 10.95 -19.42
N PHE A 101 1.80 10.37 -18.38
CA PHE A 101 1.14 10.07 -17.11
C PHE A 101 1.85 10.75 -15.95
N LYS A 102 1.08 11.25 -14.98
CA LYS A 102 1.63 11.73 -13.70
C LYS A 102 2.33 10.60 -12.97
N ASN A 103 3.16 10.96 -12.00
CA ASN A 103 3.87 10.00 -11.16
C ASN A 103 2.92 8.92 -10.65
N GLY A 104 3.34 7.66 -10.73
CA GLY A 104 2.63 6.56 -10.12
C GLY A 104 2.56 6.74 -8.60
N ALA A 105 1.48 6.29 -7.99
CA ALA A 105 1.29 6.33 -6.56
C ALA A 105 1.29 4.90 -6.01
N ILE A 106 2.26 4.60 -5.15
CA ILE A 106 2.23 3.42 -4.28
C ILE A 106 2.01 3.87 -2.86
N VAL A 107 1.03 3.27 -2.20
CA VAL A 107 0.79 3.42 -0.77
C VAL A 107 1.08 2.08 -0.09
N LEU A 108 2.05 2.05 0.79
CA LEU A 108 2.33 0.89 1.63
C LEU A 108 1.43 0.95 2.86
N HIS A 109 0.70 -0.11 3.11
CA HIS A 109 -0.17 -0.26 4.27
C HIS A 109 0.44 -1.26 5.26
N TYR A 110 0.39 -0.90 6.54
CA TYR A 110 0.78 -1.79 7.63
C TYR A 110 -0.19 -1.64 8.80
N ASP A 111 -0.40 -2.71 9.56
CA ASP A 111 -1.33 -2.70 10.70
C ASP A 111 -0.64 -2.20 11.97
N LEU A 112 -1.34 -1.37 12.74
CA LEU A 112 -0.79 -0.79 13.98
C LEU A 112 -0.42 -1.85 15.02
N CYS A 113 -1.10 -3.00 15.00
CA CYS A 113 -0.82 -4.12 15.90
C CYS A 113 0.34 -5.01 15.44
N GLY A 114 0.93 -4.78 14.28
CA GLY A 114 2.05 -5.58 13.78
C GLY A 114 3.37 -5.23 14.45
N ASP A 115 4.25 -6.21 14.63
CA ASP A 115 5.51 -6.05 15.37
C ASP A 115 6.47 -5.04 14.74
N ASP A 116 6.43 -4.88 13.41
CA ASP A 116 7.23 -3.88 12.68
C ASP A 116 6.57 -2.48 12.64
N ALA A 117 5.43 -2.26 13.31
CA ALA A 117 4.67 -1.02 13.19
C ALA A 117 5.48 0.22 13.61
N LEU A 118 6.23 0.12 14.70
CA LEU A 118 7.07 1.23 15.17
C LEU A 118 8.18 1.55 14.15
N GLU A 119 8.90 0.55 13.63
CA GLU A 119 9.91 0.75 12.58
C GLU A 119 9.26 1.35 11.33
N PHE A 120 8.12 0.84 10.90
CA PHE A 120 7.38 1.32 9.74
C PHE A 120 6.98 2.80 9.88
N ILE A 121 6.55 3.23 11.07
CA ILE A 121 6.14 4.61 11.37
C ILE A 121 7.35 5.56 11.42
N THR A 122 8.42 5.13 12.10
CA THR A 122 9.58 5.99 12.41
C THR A 122 10.64 6.02 11.30
N THR A 123 10.57 5.13 10.32
CA THR A 123 11.49 5.13 9.17
C THR A 123 11.50 6.49 8.49
N PRO A 124 12.65 7.13 8.32
CA PRO A 124 12.74 8.43 7.65
C PRO A 124 12.20 8.37 6.23
N ARG A 125 11.56 9.46 5.78
CA ARG A 125 11.06 9.57 4.40
C ARG A 125 12.16 9.41 3.35
N SER A 126 13.39 9.78 3.69
CA SER A 126 14.57 9.60 2.82
C SER A 126 14.88 8.14 2.47
N GLU A 127 14.46 7.19 3.30
CA GLU A 127 14.62 5.76 3.02
C GLU A 127 13.51 5.19 2.13
N LEU A 128 12.35 5.83 2.09
CA LEU A 128 11.17 5.43 1.32
C LEU A 128 10.62 6.62 0.50
N PRO A 129 11.43 7.29 -0.32
CA PRO A 129 11.09 8.59 -0.91
C PRO A 129 9.96 8.52 -1.94
N TRP A 130 9.79 7.37 -2.60
CA TRP A 130 8.86 7.22 -3.73
C TRP A 130 7.58 6.45 -3.39
N VAL A 131 7.33 6.18 -2.11
CA VAL A 131 6.09 5.58 -1.63
C VAL A 131 5.47 6.43 -0.52
N LYS A 132 4.17 6.30 -0.36
CA LYS A 132 3.45 6.82 0.81
C LYS A 132 3.25 5.68 1.79
N ARG A 133 3.15 6.00 3.06
CA ARG A 133 2.89 5.03 4.12
C ARG A 133 1.53 5.29 4.76
N CYS A 134 0.83 4.23 5.05
CA CYS A 134 -0.47 4.28 5.73
C CYS A 134 -0.51 3.23 6.83
N ILE A 135 -0.87 3.65 8.04
CA ILE A 135 -1.14 2.74 9.16
C ILE A 135 -2.63 2.44 9.20
N ASN A 136 -2.95 1.15 9.21
CA ASN A 136 -4.31 0.68 9.43
C ASN A 136 -4.58 0.61 10.93
N ILE A 137 -5.70 1.15 11.37
CA ILE A 137 -6.07 1.18 12.79
C ILE A 137 -7.46 0.61 13.02
N THR A 138 -7.65 0.02 14.20
CA THR A 138 -8.93 -0.18 14.86
C THR A 138 -8.92 0.56 16.18
N ASP A 139 -10.09 0.76 16.78
CA ASP A 139 -10.16 1.42 18.08
C ASP A 139 -9.38 0.61 19.14
N ALA A 140 -9.47 -0.74 19.10
CA ALA A 140 -8.73 -1.63 19.99
C ALA A 140 -7.20 -1.53 19.81
N TRP A 141 -6.70 -1.49 18.56
CA TRP A 141 -5.27 -1.34 18.28
C TRP A 141 -4.74 0.01 18.71
N TRP A 142 -5.55 1.06 18.55
CA TRP A 142 -5.19 2.38 19.04
C TRP A 142 -5.06 2.41 20.55
N GLU A 143 -6.01 1.83 21.28
CA GLU A 143 -5.96 1.79 22.76
C GLU A 143 -4.73 1.00 23.25
N ALA A 144 -4.39 -0.11 22.61
CA ALA A 144 -3.24 -0.95 22.95
C ALA A 144 -1.89 -0.38 22.50
N CYS A 145 -1.86 0.65 21.66
CA CYS A 145 -0.61 1.18 21.12
C CYS A 145 0.23 1.89 22.18
N GLU A 146 1.48 1.44 22.37
CA GLU A 146 2.43 2.01 23.32
C GLU A 146 3.22 3.21 22.75
N PHE A 147 3.27 3.37 21.42
CA PHE A 147 4.02 4.42 20.71
C PHE A 147 3.10 5.44 20.01
N LYS A 148 2.04 5.85 20.71
CA LYS A 148 1.08 6.85 20.19
C LYS A 148 1.73 8.19 19.85
N GLN A 149 2.78 8.58 20.59
CA GLN A 149 3.49 9.85 20.40
C GLN A 149 4.22 9.86 19.05
N GLU A 150 4.93 8.78 18.73
CA GLU A 150 5.65 8.60 17.47
C GLU A 150 4.68 8.59 16.29
N LEU A 151 3.56 7.88 16.44
CA LEU A 151 2.51 7.86 15.42
C LEU A 151 1.91 9.25 15.18
N LEU A 152 1.57 9.98 16.24
CA LEU A 152 1.04 11.35 16.12
C LEU A 152 2.06 12.30 15.51
N HIS A 153 3.34 12.14 15.83
CA HIS A 153 4.41 12.92 15.20
C HIS A 153 4.49 12.64 13.70
N ALA A 154 4.52 11.37 13.30
CA ALA A 154 4.57 10.96 11.89
C ALA A 154 3.35 11.41 11.07
N ILE A 155 2.17 11.45 11.69
CA ILE A 155 0.96 12.00 11.07
C ILE A 155 1.07 13.52 10.88
N LYS A 156 1.52 14.24 11.90
CA LYS A 156 1.67 15.71 11.86
C LYS A 156 2.71 16.14 10.84
N SER A 157 3.80 15.38 10.69
CA SER A 157 4.83 15.63 9.66
C SER A 157 4.36 15.27 8.24
N GLY A 158 3.24 14.55 8.10
CA GLY A 158 2.74 14.07 6.81
C GLY A 158 3.47 12.86 6.26
N ASP A 159 4.27 12.18 7.07
CA ASP A 159 5.02 10.98 6.66
C ASP A 159 4.16 9.72 6.62
N VAL A 160 3.15 9.69 7.47
CA VAL A 160 2.23 8.55 7.61
C VAL A 160 0.78 9.01 7.60
N TRP A 161 -0.06 8.25 6.93
CA TRP A 161 -1.51 8.45 6.87
C TRP A 161 -2.23 7.39 7.70
N LEU A 162 -3.48 7.64 8.02
CA LEU A 162 -4.32 6.69 8.75
C LEU A 162 -5.40 6.11 7.86
N ASN A 163 -5.67 4.83 8.03
CA ASN A 163 -6.79 4.11 7.44
C ASN A 163 -7.52 3.33 8.55
N LYS A 164 -8.80 3.64 8.76
CA LYS A 164 -9.63 2.85 9.67
C LYS A 164 -9.99 1.53 9.00
N VAL A 165 -9.65 0.41 9.66
CA VAL A 165 -10.02 -0.93 9.19
C VAL A 165 -11.55 -1.04 9.18
N ARG A 166 -12.08 -1.60 8.11
CA ARG A 166 -13.52 -1.87 7.93
C ARG A 166 -13.73 -3.35 7.70
N TYR A 167 -14.92 -3.78 8.05
CA TYR A 167 -15.40 -5.15 7.86
C TYR A 167 -16.71 -5.11 7.09
N ASP A 168 -17.00 -6.15 6.33
CA ASP A 168 -18.30 -6.35 5.70
C ASP A 168 -19.32 -6.89 6.72
N ASP A 169 -20.55 -7.12 6.26
CA ASP A 169 -21.62 -7.62 7.09
C ASP A 169 -21.39 -9.07 7.58
N GLU A 170 -20.48 -9.80 6.93
CA GLU A 170 -20.07 -11.16 7.27
C GLU A 170 -18.86 -11.17 8.24
N GLY A 171 -18.29 -10.01 8.55
CA GLY A 171 -17.12 -9.87 9.42
C GLY A 171 -15.79 -10.05 8.70
N ASN A 172 -15.75 -10.13 7.37
CA ASN A 172 -14.52 -10.19 6.61
C ASN A 172 -13.90 -8.79 6.50
N ARG A 173 -12.57 -8.72 6.64
CA ARG A 173 -11.85 -7.47 6.51
C ARG A 173 -11.89 -6.93 5.07
N ILE A 174 -12.27 -5.66 4.93
CA ILE A 174 -12.20 -4.93 3.67
C ILE A 174 -10.85 -4.24 3.60
N PHE A 175 -10.00 -4.65 2.67
CA PHE A 175 -8.74 -3.99 2.36
C PHE A 175 -9.01 -2.84 1.38
N GLY A 176 -8.55 -1.66 1.74
CA GLY A 176 -8.77 -0.45 0.97
C GLY A 176 -7.48 0.25 0.60
N ASN A 177 -7.62 1.28 -0.22
CA ASN A 177 -6.57 2.24 -0.53
C ASN A 177 -6.98 3.61 -0.02
N VAL A 178 -6.04 4.33 0.56
CA VAL A 178 -6.23 5.74 0.88
C VAL A 178 -5.90 6.54 -0.39
N CYS A 179 -6.94 7.11 -0.99
CA CYS A 179 -6.75 8.04 -2.10
C CYS A 179 -6.15 9.35 -1.59
N LEU A 180 -4.97 9.68 -2.06
CA LEU A 180 -4.22 10.89 -1.72
C LEU A 180 -4.39 11.94 -2.82
#